data_d8976da79f58d6e064b3350a7d575140
#
_entry.id   d8976da79f58d6e064b3350a7d575140
#
_cell.length_a   1.000
_cell.length_b   1.000
_cell.length_c   1.000
_cell.angle_alpha   90.00
_cell.angle_beta   90.00
_cell.angle_gamma   90.00
#
_symmetry.space_group_name_H-M   'P 1'
#
loop_
_entity.id
_entity.type
_entity.pdbx_description
1 polymer ?
#
loop_
_entity_poly.entity_id
_entity_poly.type
_entity_poly.pdbx_seq_one_letter_code
_entity_poly.pdbx_strand_id
1 'polypeptide(L)'
;MYKKVDTTMNFVEREKEIVEFWKQNGIFEKSVDRNEKGEEFSFYDGPPTANGKPHIGHILTRVMKDIVPRYQTMKGKHVLRKAGWDTHGLPVELEVEKLLGMDGKQDIEKYGIEP
;
A
#
# COMPACT_ATOMS: atom_id res chain seq x y z
N MET A 1 -26.61 -4.20 -25.88
CA MET A 1 -27.63 -3.85 -24.87
C MET A 1 -26.89 -3.47 -23.58
N TYR A 2 -27.06 -2.25 -23.07
CA TYR A 2 -26.38 -1.81 -21.85
C TYR A 2 -27.04 -2.41 -20.61
N LYS A 3 -26.24 -2.85 -19.62
CA LYS A 3 -26.78 -3.29 -18.34
C LYS A 3 -27.24 -2.07 -17.53
N LYS A 4 -28.38 -2.20 -16.83
CA LYS A 4 -28.85 -1.19 -15.88
C LYS A 4 -27.81 -1.04 -14.77
N VAL A 5 -27.39 0.19 -14.47
CA VAL A 5 -26.49 0.49 -13.37
C VAL A 5 -27.27 0.50 -12.07
N ASP A 6 -26.74 -0.16 -11.03
CA ASP A 6 -27.30 -0.08 -9.69
C ASP A 6 -27.08 1.32 -9.12
N THR A 7 -28.15 1.94 -8.63
CA THR A 7 -28.11 3.27 -8.02
C THR A 7 -27.83 3.25 -6.52
N THR A 8 -27.85 2.06 -5.90
CA THR A 8 -27.58 1.85 -4.46
C THR A 8 -26.23 1.15 -4.24
N MET A 9 -25.18 1.68 -4.85
CA MET A 9 -23.88 1.07 -4.86
C MET A 9 -23.20 1.10 -3.47
N ASN A 10 -22.83 -0.06 -2.92
CA ASN A 10 -21.93 -0.17 -1.79
C ASN A 10 -20.48 -0.15 -2.30
N PHE A 11 -19.79 0.98 -2.15
CA PHE A 11 -18.42 1.16 -2.65
C PHE A 11 -17.43 0.18 -1.99
N VAL A 12 -17.59 -0.11 -0.71
CA VAL A 12 -16.69 -1.01 0.04
C VAL A 12 -16.75 -2.43 -0.51
N GLU A 13 -17.97 -2.96 -0.70
CA GLU A 13 -18.12 -4.32 -1.27
C GLU A 13 -17.61 -4.39 -2.71
N ARG A 14 -17.89 -3.38 -3.50
CA ARG A 14 -17.39 -3.31 -4.88
C ARG A 14 -15.85 -3.25 -4.94
N GLU A 15 -15.22 -2.51 -4.04
CA GLU A 15 -13.75 -2.48 -3.96
C GLU A 15 -13.17 -3.86 -3.61
N LYS A 16 -13.79 -4.58 -2.68
CA LYS A 16 -13.38 -5.96 -2.35
C LYS A 16 -13.50 -6.90 -3.54
N GLU A 17 -14.61 -6.83 -4.29
CA GLU A 17 -14.80 -7.62 -5.51
C GLU A 17 -13.71 -7.31 -6.56
N ILE A 18 -13.37 -6.05 -6.75
CA ILE A 18 -12.31 -5.63 -7.67
C ILE A 18 -10.93 -6.12 -7.22
N VAL A 19 -10.62 -6.01 -5.92
CA VAL A 19 -9.35 -6.51 -5.37
C VAL A 19 -9.23 -8.01 -5.57
N GLU A 20 -10.30 -8.76 -5.32
CA GLU A 20 -10.33 -10.20 -5.54
C GLU A 20 -10.16 -10.56 -7.03
N PHE A 21 -10.85 -9.86 -7.91
CA PHE A 21 -10.66 -10.00 -9.36
C PHE A 21 -9.21 -9.74 -9.77
N TRP A 22 -8.56 -8.71 -9.23
CA TRP A 22 -7.17 -8.42 -9.53
C TRP A 22 -6.22 -9.53 -9.09
N LYS A 23 -6.43 -10.09 -7.89
CA LYS A 23 -5.64 -11.22 -7.38
C LYS A 23 -5.79 -12.46 -8.25
N GLN A 24 -7.04 -12.84 -8.53
CA GLN A 24 -7.34 -14.05 -9.32
C GLN A 24 -6.78 -13.98 -10.75
N ASN A 25 -6.67 -12.79 -11.30
CA ASN A 25 -6.23 -12.59 -12.67
C ASN A 25 -4.77 -12.08 -12.78
N GLY A 26 -4.03 -11.92 -11.69
CA GLY A 26 -2.66 -11.40 -11.69
C GLY A 26 -2.55 -10.04 -12.38
N ILE A 27 -3.49 -9.13 -12.12
CA ILE A 27 -3.57 -7.85 -12.86
C ILE A 27 -2.38 -6.96 -12.55
N PHE A 28 -1.90 -6.96 -11.30
CA PHE A 28 -0.75 -6.17 -10.89
C PHE A 28 0.51 -6.66 -11.63
N GLU A 29 0.79 -7.95 -11.57
CA GLU A 29 1.93 -8.59 -12.22
C GLU A 29 1.90 -8.31 -13.73
N LYS A 30 0.78 -8.57 -14.38
CA LYS A 30 0.58 -8.26 -15.80
C LYS A 30 0.84 -6.78 -16.13
N SER A 31 0.51 -5.87 -15.22
CA SER A 31 0.72 -4.42 -15.43
C SER A 31 2.20 -4.03 -15.33
N VAL A 32 3.00 -4.77 -14.56
CA VAL A 32 4.46 -4.59 -14.49
C VAL A 32 5.12 -5.23 -15.71
N ASP A 33 4.81 -6.50 -15.99
CA ASP A 33 5.47 -7.30 -17.03
C ASP A 33 5.15 -6.81 -18.45
N ARG A 34 3.97 -6.22 -18.65
CA ARG A 34 3.51 -5.74 -19.96
C ARG A 34 4.54 -4.90 -20.70
N ASN A 35 5.27 -4.08 -19.99
CA ASN A 35 6.21 -3.12 -20.54
C ASN A 35 7.66 -3.45 -20.16
N GLU A 36 7.97 -4.72 -19.89
CA GLU A 36 9.32 -5.18 -19.47
C GLU A 36 10.45 -4.70 -20.38
N LYS A 37 10.17 -4.57 -21.70
CA LYS A 37 11.13 -4.07 -22.70
C LYS A 37 11.01 -2.56 -22.97
N GLY A 38 10.17 -1.86 -22.23
CA GLY A 38 9.98 -0.43 -22.35
C GLY A 38 11.10 0.37 -21.70
N GLU A 39 11.10 1.68 -21.93
CA GLU A 39 12.00 2.59 -21.23
C GLU A 39 11.73 2.54 -19.73
N GLU A 40 12.78 2.40 -18.93
CA GLU A 40 12.68 2.39 -17.47
C GLU A 40 12.20 3.72 -16.92
N PHE A 41 11.22 3.67 -16.03
CA PHE A 41 10.77 4.81 -15.24
C PHE A 41 10.81 4.47 -13.75
N SER A 42 11.81 4.99 -13.05
CA SER A 42 11.97 4.82 -11.62
C SER A 42 11.05 5.77 -10.84
N PHE A 43 10.31 5.23 -9.90
CA PHE A 43 9.45 5.97 -9.00
C PHE A 43 9.70 5.55 -7.56
N TYR A 44 10.04 6.52 -6.72
CA TYR A 44 10.29 6.31 -5.29
C TYR A 44 9.19 6.98 -4.48
N ASP A 45 8.70 6.26 -3.49
CA ASP A 45 7.71 6.74 -2.55
C ASP A 45 8.23 6.59 -1.12
N GLY A 46 8.05 7.63 -0.28
CA GLY A 46 8.24 7.53 1.15
C GLY A 46 7.15 6.61 1.74
N PRO A 47 7.54 5.49 2.39
CA PRO A 47 6.57 4.56 2.95
C PRO A 47 5.82 5.19 4.13
N PRO A 48 4.57 4.78 4.40
CA PRO A 48 3.87 5.21 5.60
C PRO A 48 4.49 4.59 6.84
N THR A 49 4.49 5.31 7.94
CA THR A 49 4.94 4.82 9.24
C THR A 49 3.90 3.83 9.80
N ALA A 50 4.38 2.70 10.32
CA ALA A 50 3.53 1.64 10.87
C ALA A 50 3.12 1.92 12.34
N ASN A 51 2.56 3.11 12.60
CA ASN A 51 2.20 3.60 13.93
C ASN A 51 0.69 3.81 14.14
N GLY A 52 -0.14 3.23 13.29
CA GLY A 52 -1.58 3.33 13.41
C GLY A 52 -2.33 3.02 12.11
N LYS A 53 -3.65 3.13 12.17
CA LYS A 53 -4.50 2.89 11.01
C LYS A 53 -4.42 4.06 10.02
N PRO A 54 -4.40 3.79 8.70
CA PRO A 54 -4.46 4.84 7.69
C PRO A 54 -5.71 5.71 7.84
N HIS A 55 -5.57 7.01 7.61
CA HIS A 55 -6.67 7.97 7.57
C HIS A 55 -6.81 8.60 6.18
N ILE A 56 -7.83 9.41 5.98
CA ILE A 56 -8.16 10.00 4.67
C ILE A 56 -7.01 10.80 4.04
N GLY A 57 -6.17 11.45 4.85
CA GLY A 57 -4.98 12.15 4.36
C GLY A 57 -3.95 11.21 3.72
N HIS A 58 -3.75 10.01 4.29
CA HIS A 58 -2.90 8.98 3.70
C HIS A 58 -3.49 8.49 2.37
N ILE A 59 -4.81 8.27 2.31
CA ILE A 59 -5.49 7.82 1.09
C ILE A 59 -5.31 8.85 -0.02
N LEU A 60 -5.53 10.14 0.27
CA LEU A 60 -5.40 11.22 -0.70
C LEU A 60 -3.99 11.27 -1.30
N THR A 61 -2.96 11.26 -0.44
CA THR A 61 -1.56 11.28 -0.91
C THR A 61 -1.21 10.04 -1.72
N ARG A 62 -1.72 8.84 -1.34
CA ARG A 62 -1.52 7.60 -2.09
C ARG A 62 -2.16 7.66 -3.48
N VAL A 63 -3.38 8.15 -3.58
CA VAL A 63 -4.07 8.31 -4.88
C VAL A 63 -3.29 9.26 -5.78
N MET A 64 -2.83 10.41 -5.28
CA MET A 64 -2.05 11.37 -6.05
C MET A 64 -0.72 10.78 -6.55
N LYS A 65 -0.03 10.03 -5.71
CA LYS A 65 1.22 9.35 -6.08
C LYS A 65 0.99 8.22 -7.09
N ASP A 66 -0.06 7.42 -6.91
CA ASP A 66 -0.38 6.28 -7.77
C ASP A 66 -0.74 6.68 -9.22
N ILE A 67 -1.22 7.90 -9.44
CA ILE A 67 -1.49 8.43 -10.78
C ILE A 67 -0.23 8.43 -11.66
N VAL A 68 0.92 8.81 -11.10
CA VAL A 68 2.18 8.94 -11.86
C VAL A 68 2.65 7.60 -12.44
N PRO A 69 2.84 6.52 -11.66
CA PRO A 69 3.27 5.22 -12.19
C PRO A 69 2.22 4.61 -13.12
N ARG A 70 0.93 4.77 -12.86
CA ARG A 70 -0.14 4.31 -13.76
C ARG A 70 -0.06 5.02 -15.11
N TYR A 71 0.08 6.33 -15.11
CA TYR A 71 0.21 7.11 -16.33
C TYR A 71 1.43 6.70 -17.15
N GLN A 72 2.59 6.54 -16.51
CA GLN A 72 3.81 6.13 -17.19
C GLN A 72 3.71 4.70 -17.73
N THR A 73 3.06 3.78 -17.01
CA THR A 73 2.76 2.43 -17.50
C THR A 73 1.87 2.47 -18.75
N MET A 74 0.83 3.31 -18.76
CA MET A 74 -0.04 3.49 -19.94
C MET A 74 0.71 4.08 -21.13
N LYS A 75 1.76 4.87 -20.91
CA LYS A 75 2.66 5.38 -21.94
C LYS A 75 3.65 4.34 -22.49
N GLY A 76 3.63 3.13 -21.99
CA GLY A 76 4.50 2.05 -22.43
C GLY A 76 5.85 1.96 -21.69
N LYS A 77 6.04 2.73 -20.61
CA LYS A 77 7.26 2.64 -19.81
C LYS A 77 7.20 1.45 -18.85
N HIS A 78 8.37 0.84 -18.61
CA HIS A 78 8.52 -0.15 -17.56
C HIS A 78 8.62 0.56 -16.21
N VAL A 79 7.67 0.29 -15.33
CA VAL A 79 7.58 0.91 -14.00
C VAL A 79 7.55 -0.19 -12.93
N LEU A 80 8.70 -0.43 -12.33
CA LEU A 80 8.77 -1.34 -11.20
C LEU A 80 8.14 -0.70 -9.96
N ARG A 81 7.02 -1.25 -9.50
CA ARG A 81 6.29 -0.77 -8.33
C ARG A 81 6.52 -1.68 -7.15
N LYS A 82 7.10 -1.13 -6.06
CA LYS A 82 7.28 -1.83 -4.79
C LYS A 82 6.57 -1.03 -3.70
N ALA A 83 5.89 -1.74 -2.82
CA ALA A 83 5.32 -1.18 -1.61
C ALA A 83 6.22 -1.49 -0.41
N GLY A 84 6.08 -0.69 0.65
CA GLY A 84 6.80 -0.89 1.90
C GLY A 84 6.16 -0.10 3.03
N TRP A 85 6.71 -0.30 4.22
CA TRP A 85 6.34 0.42 5.44
C TRP A 85 7.59 0.95 6.11
N ASP A 86 7.47 2.14 6.70
CA ASP A 86 8.45 2.65 7.64
C ASP A 86 8.17 2.03 9.00
N THR A 87 9.05 1.10 9.42
CA THR A 87 8.87 0.29 10.62
C THR A 87 9.88 0.61 11.72
N HIS A 88 10.59 1.73 11.58
CA HIS A 88 11.62 2.15 12.54
C HIS A 88 11.26 3.45 13.24
N GLY A 89 11.93 3.67 14.37
CA GLY A 89 11.89 4.92 15.12
C GLY A 89 10.80 4.98 16.20
N LEU A 90 10.90 6.01 16.99
CA LEU A 90 10.09 6.23 18.19
C LEU A 90 8.57 6.10 17.98
N PRO A 91 7.96 6.57 16.87
CA PRO A 91 6.52 6.42 16.69
C PRO A 91 6.04 4.96 16.63
N VAL A 92 6.84 4.07 16.05
CA VAL A 92 6.53 2.63 15.97
C VAL A 92 6.80 1.97 17.32
N GLU A 93 7.93 2.30 17.95
CA GLU A 93 8.31 1.80 19.29
C GLU A 93 7.20 2.07 20.31
N LEU A 94 6.70 3.31 20.40
CA LEU A 94 5.63 3.69 21.32
C LEU A 94 4.32 2.91 21.09
N GLU A 95 3.97 2.62 19.84
CA GLU A 95 2.77 1.81 19.57
C GLU A 95 2.98 0.32 19.93
N VAL A 96 4.18 -0.21 19.71
CA VAL A 96 4.52 -1.58 20.12
C VAL A 96 4.55 -1.71 21.64
N GLU A 97 5.15 -0.75 22.37
CA GLU A 97 5.12 -0.71 23.82
C GLU A 97 3.68 -0.75 24.38
N LYS A 98 2.79 0.07 23.82
CA LYS A 98 1.37 0.05 24.20
C LYS A 98 0.71 -1.31 23.94
N LEU A 99 0.97 -1.91 22.78
CA LEU A 99 0.39 -3.20 22.43
C LEU A 99 0.87 -4.33 23.35
N LEU A 100 2.12 -4.28 23.79
CA LEU A 100 2.73 -5.28 24.64
C LEU A 100 2.59 -4.97 26.15
N GLY A 101 2.06 -3.77 26.49
CA GLY A 101 1.91 -3.32 27.86
C GLY A 101 3.24 -3.06 28.56
N MET A 102 4.26 -2.65 27.81
CA MET A 102 5.57 -2.29 28.33
C MET A 102 5.63 -0.81 28.71
N ASP A 103 6.43 -0.48 29.73
CA ASP A 103 6.64 0.89 30.18
C ASP A 103 8.14 1.22 30.19
N GLY A 104 8.60 1.64 28.99
CA GLY A 104 9.94 2.17 28.81
C GLY A 104 11.06 1.12 28.70
N LYS A 105 12.29 1.66 28.68
CA LYS A 105 13.50 0.97 28.29
C LYS A 105 13.79 -0.34 29.07
N GLN A 106 13.48 -0.36 30.38
CA GLN A 106 13.76 -1.54 31.21
C GLN A 106 12.93 -2.75 30.81
N ASP A 107 11.69 -2.53 30.39
CA ASP A 107 10.82 -3.61 29.93
C ASP A 107 11.21 -4.07 28.52
N ILE A 108 11.66 -3.17 27.68
CA ILE A 108 12.22 -3.50 26.36
C ILE A 108 13.47 -4.37 26.51
N GLU A 109 14.39 -4.01 27.42
CA GLU A 109 15.60 -4.80 27.68
C GLU A 109 15.29 -6.20 28.21
N LYS A 110 14.26 -6.34 29.05
CA LYS A 110 13.80 -7.65 29.53
C LYS A 110 13.14 -8.49 28.47
N TYR A 111 12.39 -7.85 27.56
CA TYR A 111 11.73 -8.51 26.45
C TYR A 111 12.73 -9.12 25.48
N GLY A 112 13.84 -8.41 25.23
CA GLY A 112 14.95 -8.91 24.42
C GLY A 112 14.76 -8.69 22.93
N ILE A 113 15.75 -9.16 22.16
CA ILE A 113 15.81 -9.00 20.69
C ILE A 113 15.14 -10.18 19.96
N GLU A 114 15.09 -11.33 20.62
CA GLU A 114 14.52 -12.57 20.06
C GLU A 114 13.36 -13.05 20.96
N PRO A 115 12.19 -12.46 20.83
CA PRO A 115 11.00 -12.92 21.54
C PRO A 115 10.40 -14.17 20.89
#